data_c85736f2badd5a7f3d11a15d3b280c13
#
_entry.id   c85736f2badd5a7f3d11a15d3b280c13
#
_cell.length_a   1.000
_cell.length_b   1.000
_cell.length_c   1.000
_cell.angle_alpha   90.00
_cell.angle_beta   90.00
_cell.angle_gamma   90.00
#
_symmetry.space_group_name_H-M   'P 1'
#
loop_
_entity.id
_entity.type
_entity.pdbx_description
1 polymer ?
#
loop_
_entity_poly.entity_id
_entity_poly.type
_entity_poly.pdbx_seq_one_letter_code
_entity_poly.pdbx_strand_id
1 'polypeptide(L)'
;MISEANAAYIAGLFDGEGHIQYKQYMRQRKNNKKPYPTWSIRMEMAMTDKSVLLLVHDLLGCGTVTEKKYKTAYTVGWKKQWRWRCQSRDAYYVALLLLPYVHVKREDINKIIKHYLYLNKEQVKAKVIHIANHKLYKEKHG
;
A
#
# COMPACT_ATOMS: atom_id res chain seq x y z
N MET A 1 -13.01 -11.66 7.90
CA MET A 1 -13.31 -10.51 7.01
C MET A 1 -13.66 -9.31 7.88
N ILE A 2 -13.12 -8.14 7.58
CA ILE A 2 -13.41 -6.92 8.34
C ILE A 2 -14.88 -6.50 8.15
N SER A 3 -15.54 -6.04 9.21
CA SER A 3 -16.91 -5.53 9.13
C SER A 3 -16.95 -4.13 8.50
N GLU A 4 -18.09 -3.74 7.95
CA GLU A 4 -18.29 -2.40 7.40
C GLU A 4 -18.07 -1.32 8.47
N ALA A 5 -18.55 -1.55 9.68
CA ALA A 5 -18.36 -0.61 10.79
C ALA A 5 -16.87 -0.40 11.11
N ASN A 6 -16.09 -1.47 11.14
CA ASN A 6 -14.66 -1.39 11.40
C ASN A 6 -13.90 -0.74 10.24
N ALA A 7 -14.27 -1.05 9.00
CA ALA A 7 -13.68 -0.40 7.82
C ALA A 7 -13.98 1.11 7.82
N ALA A 8 -15.20 1.51 8.14
CA ALA A 8 -15.58 2.92 8.24
C ALA A 8 -14.83 3.64 9.36
N TYR A 9 -14.64 2.98 10.51
CA TYR A 9 -13.86 3.53 11.62
C TYR A 9 -12.41 3.79 11.20
N ILE A 10 -11.77 2.80 10.57
CA ILE A 10 -10.38 2.94 10.12
C ILE A 10 -10.29 4.02 9.03
N ALA A 11 -11.26 4.09 8.12
CA ALA A 11 -11.30 5.12 7.08
C ALA A 11 -11.36 6.53 7.66
N GLY A 12 -12.21 6.75 8.67
CA GLY A 12 -12.28 8.03 9.37
C GLY A 12 -10.99 8.38 10.09
N LEU A 13 -10.38 7.39 10.75
CA LEU A 13 -9.09 7.56 11.41
C LEU A 13 -8.00 7.91 10.39
N PHE A 14 -7.99 7.24 9.24
CA PHE A 14 -7.03 7.47 8.17
C PHE A 14 -7.23 8.84 7.53
N ASP A 15 -8.47 9.31 7.36
CA ASP A 15 -8.75 10.65 6.86
C ASP A 15 -8.11 11.74 7.74
N GLY A 16 -8.07 11.53 9.06
CA GLY A 16 -7.50 12.49 9.99
C GLY A 16 -6.00 12.33 10.23
N GLU A 17 -5.53 11.11 10.37
CA GLU A 17 -4.16 10.81 10.82
C GLU A 17 -3.31 10.11 9.76
N GLY A 18 -3.91 9.74 8.63
CA GLY A 18 -3.23 8.97 7.61
C GLY A 18 -2.33 9.80 6.71
N HIS A 19 -1.34 9.12 6.15
CA HIS A 19 -0.46 9.65 5.12
C HIS A 19 -0.27 8.60 4.03
N ILE A 20 -0.27 9.05 2.78
CA ILE A 20 -0.03 8.21 1.61
C ILE A 20 1.23 8.70 0.92
N GLN A 21 2.14 7.77 0.65
CA GLN A 21 3.25 8.00 -0.24
C GLN A 21 2.99 7.25 -1.54
N TYR A 22 2.97 8.00 -2.63
CA TYR A 22 2.83 7.45 -3.99
C TYR A 22 3.78 8.19 -4.88
N LYS A 23 4.98 7.62 -5.10
CA LYS A 23 6.00 8.27 -5.91
C LYS A 23 6.86 7.26 -6.65
N GLN A 24 7.34 7.67 -7.81
CA GLN A 24 8.34 6.93 -8.57
C GLN A 24 9.73 7.45 -8.20
N TYR A 25 10.67 6.54 -8.08
CA TYR A 25 12.08 6.88 -7.84
C TYR A 25 12.98 5.96 -8.65
N MET A 26 14.22 6.42 -8.87
CA MET A 26 15.22 5.63 -9.59
C MET A 26 15.99 4.76 -8.60
N ARG A 27 15.94 3.46 -8.79
CA ARG A 27 16.68 2.51 -7.96
C ARG A 27 18.01 2.17 -8.62
N GLN A 28 19.10 2.35 -7.87
CA GLN A 28 20.45 2.02 -8.33
C GLN A 28 20.63 0.51 -8.35
N ARG A 29 21.13 -0.01 -9.47
CA ARG A 29 21.50 -1.43 -9.59
C ARG A 29 22.93 -1.67 -9.10
N LYS A 30 23.20 -2.87 -8.60
CA LYS A 30 24.56 -3.32 -8.30
C LYS A 30 25.34 -3.49 -9.61
N ASN A 31 26.68 -3.32 -9.56
CA ASN A 31 27.60 -3.54 -10.70
C ASN A 31 27.48 -2.52 -11.84
N ASN A 32 27.29 -1.24 -11.53
CA ASN A 32 27.30 -0.13 -12.51
C ASN A 32 26.28 -0.27 -13.67
N LYS A 33 25.23 -1.06 -13.49
CA LYS A 33 24.13 -1.10 -14.45
C LYS A 33 23.27 0.16 -14.33
N LYS A 34 22.59 0.52 -15.44
CA LYS A 34 21.70 1.69 -15.45
C LYS A 34 20.65 1.60 -14.33
N PRO A 35 20.39 2.71 -13.61
CA PRO A 35 19.27 2.76 -12.66
C PRO A 35 17.96 2.45 -13.38
N TYR A 36 16.98 1.95 -12.64
CA TYR A 36 15.65 1.66 -13.18
C TYR A 36 14.57 2.32 -12.33
N PRO A 37 13.45 2.73 -12.94
CA PRO A 37 12.35 3.32 -12.18
C PRO A 37 11.65 2.25 -11.33
N THR A 38 11.29 2.63 -10.11
CA THR A 38 10.48 1.81 -9.23
C THR A 38 9.51 2.70 -8.46
N TRP A 39 8.47 2.11 -7.89
CA TRP A 39 7.44 2.85 -7.17
C TRP A 39 7.54 2.61 -5.68
N SER A 40 7.38 3.70 -4.90
CA SER A 40 7.19 3.63 -3.46
C SER A 40 5.73 3.94 -3.17
N ILE A 41 5.00 2.92 -2.73
CA ILE A 41 3.57 3.01 -2.43
C ILE A 41 3.38 2.57 -0.99
N ARG A 42 3.00 3.51 -0.13
CA ARG A 42 2.85 3.27 1.29
C ARG A 42 1.63 3.99 1.84
N MET A 43 0.99 3.36 2.81
CA MET A 43 -0.04 3.96 3.65
C MET A 43 0.43 3.86 5.09
N GLU A 44 0.32 4.96 5.84
CA GLU A 44 0.75 4.96 7.24
C GLU A 44 -0.13 5.87 8.10
N MET A 45 -0.18 5.55 9.38
CA MET A 45 -0.80 6.38 10.41
C MET A 45 0.15 6.47 11.59
N ALA A 46 0.32 7.67 12.15
CA ALA A 46 1.15 7.90 13.32
C ALA A 46 0.29 8.49 14.45
N MET A 47 0.42 7.94 15.63
CA MET A 47 -0.36 8.34 16.80
C MET A 47 0.45 8.14 18.08
N THR A 48 0.07 8.87 19.13
CA THR A 48 0.61 8.63 20.48
C THR A 48 -0.04 7.41 21.14
N ASP A 49 -1.21 7.01 20.68
CA ASP A 49 -1.95 5.85 21.22
C ASP A 49 -1.59 4.59 20.43
N LYS A 50 -0.66 3.81 20.98
CA LYS A 50 -0.23 2.54 20.38
C LYS A 50 -1.36 1.53 20.28
N SER A 51 -2.26 1.51 21.26
CA SER A 51 -3.34 0.51 21.31
C SER A 51 -4.28 0.62 20.11
N VAL A 52 -4.56 1.84 19.65
CA VAL A 52 -5.39 2.07 18.47
C VAL A 52 -4.71 1.53 17.21
N LEU A 53 -3.39 1.75 17.07
CA LEU A 53 -2.64 1.23 15.92
C LEU A 53 -2.54 -0.30 15.94
N LEU A 54 -2.44 -0.91 17.11
CA LEU A 54 -2.49 -2.37 17.24
C LEU A 54 -3.87 -2.91 16.84
N LEU A 55 -4.94 -2.20 17.19
CA LEU A 55 -6.29 -2.55 16.76
C LEU A 55 -6.41 -2.48 15.23
N VAL A 56 -5.90 -1.42 14.63
CA VAL A 56 -5.88 -1.26 13.15
C VAL A 56 -5.15 -2.44 12.51
N HIS A 57 -3.98 -2.78 13.03
CA HIS A 57 -3.20 -3.91 12.54
C HIS A 57 -3.99 -5.22 12.61
N ASP A 58 -4.63 -5.48 13.73
CA ASP A 58 -5.40 -6.72 13.93
C ASP A 58 -6.61 -6.77 12.99
N LEU A 59 -7.31 -5.65 12.81
CA LEU A 59 -8.50 -5.60 11.96
C LEU A 59 -8.15 -5.72 10.48
N LEU A 60 -7.06 -5.09 10.03
CA LEU A 60 -6.65 -5.13 8.62
C LEU A 60 -5.87 -6.40 8.29
N GLY A 61 -5.20 -7.00 9.26
CA GLY A 61 -4.41 -8.21 9.06
C GLY A 61 -3.10 -7.99 8.31
N CYS A 62 -2.65 -6.74 8.17
CA CYS A 62 -1.41 -6.43 7.44
C CYS A 62 -0.74 -5.18 8.01
N GLY A 63 0.49 -4.93 7.56
CA GLY A 63 1.28 -3.81 8.03
C GLY A 63 2.09 -4.12 9.26
N THR A 64 2.82 -3.12 9.75
CA THR A 64 3.65 -3.22 10.96
C THR A 64 3.43 -2.02 11.83
N VAL A 65 3.49 -2.22 13.16
CA VAL A 65 3.42 -1.15 14.14
C VAL A 65 4.80 -0.98 14.77
N THR A 66 5.40 0.19 14.58
CA THR A 66 6.74 0.50 15.09
C THR A 66 6.75 1.85 15.78
N GLU A 67 7.72 2.04 16.67
CA GLU A 67 7.94 3.33 17.29
C GLU A 67 8.52 4.32 16.27
N LYS A 68 7.93 5.51 16.22
CA LYS A 68 8.44 6.60 15.38
C LYS A 68 9.57 7.29 16.13
N LYS A 69 10.80 7.17 15.61
CA LYS A 69 11.97 7.78 16.23
C LYS A 69 12.19 9.20 15.71
N TYR A 70 12.42 10.13 16.62
CA TYR A 70 12.79 11.51 16.30
C TYR A 70 14.30 11.66 16.44
N LYS A 71 14.93 12.28 15.44
CA LYS A 71 16.39 12.44 15.39
C LYS A 71 16.86 13.86 15.74
N THR A 72 15.95 14.78 16.14
CA THR A 72 16.28 16.18 16.36
C THR A 72 16.11 16.58 17.82
N ALA A 73 16.94 17.55 18.26
CA ALA A 73 16.89 18.13 19.62
C ALA A 73 15.53 18.79 19.92
N TYR A 74 14.79 19.22 18.89
CA TYR A 74 13.49 19.85 19.05
C TYR A 74 12.39 18.90 19.51
N THR A 75 12.60 17.61 19.40
CA THR A 75 11.61 16.59 19.77
C THR A 75 11.86 15.97 21.14
N VAL A 76 12.90 16.44 21.82
CA VAL A 76 13.17 16.02 23.20
C VAL A 76 12.01 16.48 24.09
N GLY A 77 11.39 15.56 24.81
CA GLY A 77 10.21 15.83 25.65
C GLY A 77 8.86 15.65 24.94
N TRP A 78 8.84 15.41 23.64
CA TRP A 78 7.59 15.06 22.96
C TRP A 78 7.11 13.68 23.39
N LYS A 79 5.78 13.49 23.40
CA LYS A 79 5.21 12.17 23.65
C LYS A 79 5.68 11.19 22.60
N LYS A 80 5.99 9.97 23.04
CA LYS A 80 6.33 8.87 22.19
C LYS A 80 5.23 8.64 21.16
N GLN A 81 5.58 8.53 19.87
CA GLN A 81 4.66 8.24 18.80
C GLN A 81 4.92 6.86 18.23
N TRP A 82 3.86 6.22 17.78
CA TRP A 82 3.88 4.94 17.11
C TRP A 82 3.36 5.11 15.69
N ARG A 83 3.74 4.20 14.81
CA ARG A 83 3.35 4.27 13.41
C ARG A 83 2.94 2.88 12.93
N TRP A 84 1.73 2.79 12.36
CA TRP A 84 1.32 1.67 11.53
C TRP A 84 1.65 2.02 10.09
N ARG A 85 2.22 1.06 9.37
CA ARG A 85 2.59 1.25 7.95
C ARG A 85 2.37 -0.04 7.18
N CYS A 86 1.79 0.07 5.98
CA CYS A 86 1.79 -0.99 4.99
C CYS A 86 2.27 -0.43 3.65
N GLN A 87 2.67 -1.33 2.74
CA GLN A 87 3.24 -0.91 1.47
C GLN A 87 2.91 -1.90 0.36
N SER A 88 3.08 -1.46 -0.87
CA SER A 88 2.90 -2.27 -2.07
C SER A 88 1.51 -2.90 -2.15
N ARG A 89 1.40 -4.21 -2.33
CA ARG A 89 0.11 -4.89 -2.48
C ARG A 89 -0.78 -4.80 -1.25
N ASP A 90 -0.18 -4.73 -0.06
CA ASP A 90 -0.95 -4.52 1.17
C ASP A 90 -1.61 -3.14 1.16
N ALA A 91 -0.92 -2.12 0.67
CA ALA A 91 -1.50 -0.79 0.52
C ALA A 91 -2.67 -0.80 -0.47
N TYR A 92 -2.56 -1.55 -1.56
CA TYR A 92 -3.66 -1.74 -2.51
C TYR A 92 -4.87 -2.40 -1.85
N TYR A 93 -4.64 -3.47 -1.10
CA TYR A 93 -5.70 -4.16 -0.36
C TYR A 93 -6.41 -3.22 0.62
N VAL A 94 -5.65 -2.47 1.42
CA VAL A 94 -6.21 -1.51 2.37
C VAL A 94 -6.96 -0.38 1.64
N ALA A 95 -6.40 0.12 0.53
CA ALA A 95 -7.05 1.15 -0.27
C ALA A 95 -8.44 0.69 -0.76
N LEU A 96 -8.57 -0.55 -1.22
CA LEU A 96 -9.85 -1.11 -1.63
C LEU A 96 -10.85 -1.18 -0.46
N LEU A 97 -10.39 -1.57 0.72
CA LEU A 97 -11.24 -1.66 1.91
C LEU A 97 -11.75 -0.29 2.36
N LEU A 98 -10.91 0.74 2.29
CA LEU A 98 -11.23 2.06 2.80
C LEU A 98 -11.94 2.96 1.78
N LEU A 99 -11.83 2.68 0.50
CA LEU A 99 -12.37 3.53 -0.57
C LEU A 99 -13.83 3.94 -0.37
N PRO A 100 -14.76 3.04 0.00
CA PRO A 100 -16.16 3.43 0.16
C PRO A 100 -16.42 4.45 1.26
N TYR A 101 -15.50 4.60 2.22
CA TYR A 101 -15.73 5.36 3.45
C TYR A 101 -14.84 6.60 3.60
N VAL A 102 -13.72 6.69 2.87
CA VAL A 102 -12.81 7.84 2.97
C VAL A 102 -13.38 9.06 2.22
N HIS A 103 -13.07 10.23 2.72
CA HIS A 103 -13.43 11.51 2.10
C HIS A 103 -12.19 12.33 1.76
N VAL A 104 -11.36 12.64 2.74
CA VAL A 104 -10.18 13.50 2.57
C VAL A 104 -9.11 12.83 1.72
N LYS A 105 -8.86 11.54 1.94
CA LYS A 105 -7.79 10.78 1.27
C LYS A 105 -8.24 10.05 0.02
N ARG A 106 -9.46 10.28 -0.44
CA ARG A 106 -10.05 9.53 -1.57
C ARG A 106 -9.23 9.62 -2.85
N GLU A 107 -8.75 10.80 -3.20
CA GLU A 107 -7.97 11.00 -4.42
C GLU A 107 -6.66 10.22 -4.39
N ASP A 108 -5.93 10.28 -3.28
CA ASP A 108 -4.66 9.56 -3.13
C ASP A 108 -4.86 8.04 -3.09
N ILE A 109 -5.92 7.58 -2.45
CA ILE A 109 -6.30 6.16 -2.45
C ILE A 109 -6.61 5.68 -3.86
N ASN A 110 -7.31 6.48 -4.65
CA ASN A 110 -7.61 6.16 -6.05
C ASN A 110 -6.34 6.01 -6.89
N LYS A 111 -5.30 6.79 -6.63
CA LYS A 111 -4.01 6.65 -7.32
C LYS A 111 -3.40 5.27 -7.10
N ILE A 112 -3.43 4.77 -5.87
CA ILE A 112 -2.94 3.44 -5.52
C ILE A 112 -3.77 2.37 -6.26
N ILE A 113 -5.09 2.49 -6.22
CA ILE A 113 -5.99 1.52 -6.84
C ILE A 113 -5.77 1.47 -8.35
N LYS A 114 -5.71 2.61 -9.02
CA LYS A 114 -5.48 2.69 -10.47
C LYS A 114 -4.14 2.09 -10.86
N HIS A 115 -3.10 2.31 -10.05
CA HIS A 115 -1.77 1.76 -10.29
C HIS A 115 -1.80 0.23 -10.41
N TYR A 116 -2.43 -0.44 -9.43
CA TYR A 116 -2.49 -1.90 -9.41
C TYR A 116 -3.50 -2.48 -10.38
N LEU A 117 -4.61 -1.78 -10.65
CA LEU A 117 -5.56 -2.20 -11.67
C LEU A 117 -4.91 -2.23 -13.06
N TYR A 118 -4.10 -1.24 -13.39
CA TYR A 118 -3.37 -1.20 -14.65
C TYR A 118 -2.40 -2.38 -14.77
N LEU A 119 -1.60 -2.63 -13.74
CA LEU A 119 -0.67 -3.76 -13.71
C LEU A 119 -1.41 -5.10 -13.85
N ASN A 120 -2.53 -5.27 -13.16
CA ASN A 120 -3.33 -6.49 -13.24
C ASN A 120 -3.85 -6.73 -14.66
N LYS A 121 -4.30 -5.69 -15.36
CA LYS A 121 -4.75 -5.80 -16.76
C LYS A 121 -3.62 -6.27 -17.66
N GLU A 122 -2.43 -5.72 -17.51
CA GLU A 122 -1.25 -6.11 -18.31
C GLU A 122 -0.83 -7.55 -18.01
N GLN A 123 -0.87 -7.96 -16.75
CA GLN A 123 -0.58 -9.34 -16.36
C GLN A 123 -1.59 -10.32 -16.94
N VAL A 124 -2.87 -9.97 -16.92
CA VAL A 124 -3.94 -10.81 -17.51
C VAL A 124 -3.74 -10.92 -19.02
N LYS A 125 -3.45 -9.83 -19.73
CA LYS A 125 -3.16 -9.85 -21.16
C LYS A 125 -1.98 -10.76 -21.48
N ALA A 126 -0.88 -10.63 -20.75
CA ALA A 126 0.31 -11.46 -20.94
C ALA A 126 -0.01 -12.94 -20.74
N LYS A 127 -0.81 -13.28 -19.72
CA LYS A 127 -1.23 -14.64 -19.43
C LYS A 127 -2.12 -15.22 -20.53
N VAL A 128 -3.06 -14.42 -21.06
CA VAL A 128 -3.93 -14.84 -22.17
C VAL A 128 -3.12 -15.11 -23.43
N ILE A 129 -2.17 -14.23 -23.77
CA ILE A 129 -1.29 -14.40 -24.94
C ILE A 129 -0.44 -15.67 -24.77
N HIS A 130 0.11 -15.92 -23.59
CA HIS A 130 0.90 -17.12 -23.32
C HIS A 130 0.07 -18.41 -23.52
N ILE A 131 -1.13 -18.44 -23.01
CA ILE A 131 -2.05 -19.58 -23.16
C ILE A 131 -2.40 -19.81 -24.63
N ALA A 132 -2.71 -18.75 -25.39
CA ALA A 132 -3.02 -18.82 -26.82
C ALA A 132 -1.83 -19.39 -27.61
N ASN A 133 -0.62 -18.90 -27.35
CA ASN A 133 0.60 -19.36 -28.02
C ASN A 133 0.89 -20.83 -27.69
N HIS A 134 0.69 -21.24 -26.46
CA HIS A 134 0.87 -22.65 -26.06
C HIS A 134 -0.13 -23.58 -26.74
N LYS A 135 -1.39 -23.15 -26.87
CA LYS A 135 -2.43 -23.90 -27.58
C LYS A 135 -2.10 -24.07 -29.06
N LEU A 136 -1.65 -23.01 -29.73
CA LEU A 136 -1.20 -23.04 -31.11
C LEU A 136 -0.02 -23.99 -31.31
N TYR A 137 0.94 -23.97 -30.38
CA TYR A 137 2.09 -24.89 -30.42
C TYR A 137 1.65 -26.34 -30.35
N LYS A 138 0.71 -26.68 -29.47
CA LYS A 138 0.17 -28.05 -29.35
C LYS A 138 -0.55 -28.49 -30.59
N GLU A 139 -1.32 -27.61 -31.25
CA GLU A 139 -2.01 -27.92 -32.49
C GLU A 139 -1.05 -28.24 -33.64
N LYS A 140 0.13 -27.57 -33.66
CA LYS A 140 1.16 -27.82 -34.70
C LYS A 140 2.04 -29.02 -34.43
N HIS A 141 2.25 -29.42 -33.17
CA HIS A 141 3.24 -30.43 -32.79
C HIS A 141 2.62 -31.63 -32.02
N GLY A 142 1.34 -31.60 -31.81
CA GLY A 142 0.59 -32.70 -31.21
C GLY A 142 0.00 -33.55 -32.27
#